data_74cead739e86f6f42f1fcf0735c23043
#
_entry.id   74cead739e86f6f42f1fcf0735c23043
#
_cell.length_a   1.000
_cell.length_b   1.000
_cell.length_c   1.000
_cell.angle_alpha   90.00
_cell.angle_beta   90.00
_cell.angle_gamma   90.00
#
_symmetry.space_group_name_H-M   'P 1'
#
loop_
_entity.id
_entity.type
_entity.pdbx_description
1 polymer ?
#
loop_
_entity_poly.entity_id
_entity_poly.type
_entity_poly.pdbx_seq_one_letter_code
_entity_poly.pdbx_strand_id
1 'polypeptide(L)'
;MRPITAELLSGSELYERVVLDKLKGARESVLISTANVKAMLVELSPGDFRPIADLFAELSKRGVALKLLHAELPSRPFRAAFDKHARLTSGGLELKICPRVHFKAVLIDGAWLYLGRANLTGAGLGAKHADARNFEVGIVTEDFDTIDRISALFESVWSGAECKTCRLHEVCPDPIGPGPARKRRGRGRSSKDNPITLGRSRRFQR
;
A
#
# COMPACT_ATOMS: atom_id res chain seq x y z
N MET A 1 27.73 1.31 -10.82
CA MET A 1 26.36 1.89 -10.81
C MET A 1 25.82 1.76 -12.23
N ARG A 2 24.67 1.10 -12.43
CA ARG A 2 24.07 0.93 -13.77
C ARG A 2 23.03 2.03 -13.97
N PRO A 3 23.03 2.77 -15.10
CA PRO A 3 21.95 3.70 -15.41
C PRO A 3 20.64 2.94 -15.67
N ILE A 4 19.51 3.54 -15.31
CA ILE A 4 18.18 3.06 -15.65
C ILE A 4 17.47 4.11 -16.48
N THR A 5 16.62 3.69 -17.41
CA THR A 5 15.72 4.58 -18.13
C THR A 5 14.44 4.71 -17.32
N ALA A 6 14.06 5.93 -16.96
CA ALA A 6 12.84 6.22 -16.21
C ALA A 6 12.25 7.56 -16.65
N GLU A 7 10.93 7.67 -16.61
CA GLU A 7 10.18 8.90 -16.84
C GLU A 7 9.73 9.45 -15.47
N LEU A 8 9.95 10.75 -15.22
CA LEU A 8 9.47 11.44 -14.02
C LEU A 8 8.03 11.88 -14.24
N LEU A 9 7.15 11.56 -13.29
CA LEU A 9 5.76 11.97 -13.29
C LEU A 9 5.45 12.87 -12.09
N SER A 10 4.53 13.82 -12.28
CA SER A 10 4.03 14.72 -11.23
C SER A 10 2.57 15.09 -11.46
N GLY A 11 1.89 15.55 -10.41
CA GLY A 11 0.54 16.08 -10.49
C GLY A 11 -0.47 15.14 -11.15
N SER A 12 -1.18 15.58 -12.21
CA SER A 12 -2.17 14.75 -12.91
C SER A 12 -1.56 13.64 -13.76
N GLU A 13 -0.30 13.77 -14.19
CA GLU A 13 0.40 12.74 -14.95
C GLU A 13 0.40 11.40 -14.20
N LEU A 14 0.46 11.44 -12.86
CA LEU A 14 0.35 10.24 -12.02
C LEU A 14 -0.96 9.49 -12.25
N TYR A 15 -2.09 10.22 -12.30
CA TYR A 15 -3.39 9.62 -12.56
C TYR A 15 -3.51 9.10 -13.99
N GLU A 16 -3.11 9.93 -14.94
CA GLU A 16 -3.21 9.62 -16.37
C GLU A 16 -2.37 8.38 -16.72
N ARG A 17 -1.08 8.37 -16.32
CA ARG A 17 -0.15 7.30 -16.68
C ARG A 17 -0.35 6.04 -15.82
N VAL A 18 -0.45 6.19 -14.49
CA VAL A 18 -0.51 5.03 -13.59
C VAL A 18 -1.90 4.40 -13.62
N VAL A 19 -2.97 5.21 -13.59
CA VAL A 19 -4.33 4.69 -13.42
C VAL A 19 -5.04 4.49 -14.76
N LEU A 20 -5.13 5.55 -15.58
CA LEU A 20 -5.94 5.49 -16.80
C LEU A 20 -5.25 4.71 -17.93
N ASP A 21 -3.94 4.87 -18.09
CA ASP A 21 -3.20 4.16 -19.14
C ASP A 21 -2.85 2.73 -18.67
N LYS A 22 -2.03 2.59 -17.61
CA LYS A 22 -1.42 1.29 -17.28
C LYS A 22 -2.32 0.40 -16.42
N LEU A 23 -2.84 0.88 -15.28
CA LEU A 23 -3.65 0.04 -14.40
C LEU A 23 -4.93 -0.45 -15.09
N LYS A 24 -5.64 0.43 -15.76
CA LYS A 24 -6.86 0.09 -16.51
C LYS A 24 -6.58 -0.88 -17.67
N GLY A 25 -5.40 -0.78 -18.28
CA GLY A 25 -4.91 -1.62 -19.37
C GLY A 25 -4.32 -2.98 -18.95
N ALA A 26 -4.17 -3.27 -17.66
CA ALA A 26 -3.55 -4.48 -17.15
C ALA A 26 -4.21 -5.76 -17.69
N ARG A 27 -3.41 -6.80 -17.98
CA ARG A 27 -3.85 -8.03 -18.65
C ARG A 27 -3.60 -9.30 -17.85
N GLU A 28 -2.52 -9.35 -17.07
CA GLU A 28 -2.08 -10.55 -16.35
C GLU A 28 -2.08 -10.34 -14.85
N SER A 29 -1.39 -9.31 -14.36
CA SER A 29 -1.23 -9.08 -12.93
C SER A 29 -1.06 -7.62 -12.54
N VAL A 30 -1.53 -7.30 -11.34
CA VAL A 30 -1.32 -6.00 -10.70
C VAL A 30 -0.88 -6.23 -9.26
N LEU A 31 0.33 -5.77 -8.93
CA LEU A 31 0.82 -5.74 -7.56
C LEU A 31 0.90 -4.29 -7.11
N ILE A 32 0.17 -3.94 -6.07
CA ILE A 32 0.16 -2.59 -5.50
C ILE A 32 0.70 -2.62 -4.08
N SER A 33 1.69 -1.78 -3.79
CA SER A 33 2.04 -1.47 -2.41
C SER A 33 1.82 0.00 -2.09
N THR A 34 1.30 0.28 -0.90
CA THR A 34 0.96 1.64 -0.47
C THR A 34 0.83 1.70 1.05
N ALA A 35 1.08 2.84 1.69
CA ALA A 35 0.78 2.97 3.11
C ALA A 35 -0.74 3.10 3.35
N ASN A 36 -1.41 3.87 2.51
CA ASN A 36 -2.83 4.22 2.67
C ASN A 36 -3.65 3.88 1.42
N VAL A 37 -4.85 3.37 1.63
CA VAL A 37 -5.86 3.13 0.58
C VAL A 37 -7.09 3.96 0.89
N LYS A 38 -7.47 4.88 -0.01
CA LYS A 38 -8.69 5.66 0.10
C LYS A 38 -9.55 5.53 -1.15
N ALA A 39 -10.83 5.78 -1.01
CA ALA A 39 -11.71 5.86 -2.17
C ALA A 39 -11.17 6.90 -3.16
N MET A 40 -11.14 6.50 -4.43
CA MET A 40 -10.74 7.32 -5.56
C MET A 40 -11.72 7.04 -6.69
N LEU A 41 -12.14 8.08 -7.40
CA LEU A 41 -12.92 7.92 -8.62
C LEU A 41 -11.97 7.71 -9.80
N VAL A 42 -12.33 6.80 -10.66
CA VAL A 42 -11.62 6.47 -11.90
C VAL A 42 -12.57 6.62 -13.07
N GLU A 43 -12.12 7.28 -14.11
CA GLU A 43 -12.86 7.39 -15.36
C GLU A 43 -12.76 6.08 -16.15
N LEU A 44 -13.79 5.24 -16.06
CA LEU A 44 -13.81 3.95 -16.74
C LEU A 44 -14.14 4.09 -18.23
N SER A 45 -14.99 5.04 -18.59
CA SER A 45 -15.25 5.50 -19.96
C SER A 45 -15.47 7.01 -19.93
N PRO A 46 -15.42 7.71 -21.07
CA PRO A 46 -15.56 9.16 -21.13
C PRO A 46 -16.79 9.67 -20.33
N GLY A 47 -16.54 10.44 -19.26
CA GLY A 47 -17.57 10.98 -18.36
C GLY A 47 -18.13 9.98 -17.33
N ASP A 48 -17.75 8.70 -17.34
CA ASP A 48 -18.21 7.69 -16.37
C ASP A 48 -17.18 7.52 -15.25
N PHE A 49 -17.36 8.23 -14.17
CA PHE A 49 -16.49 8.20 -13.00
C PHE A 49 -17.02 7.25 -11.93
N ARG A 50 -16.30 6.20 -11.63
CA ARG A 50 -16.66 5.19 -10.64
C ARG A 50 -15.57 4.97 -9.59
N PRO A 51 -15.91 4.38 -8.42
CA PRO A 51 -14.91 3.99 -7.44
C PRO A 51 -13.84 3.06 -8.05
N ILE A 52 -12.58 3.21 -7.61
CA ILE A 52 -11.48 2.33 -8.07
C ILE A 52 -11.76 0.83 -7.80
N ALA A 53 -12.62 0.52 -6.82
CA ALA A 53 -13.07 -0.85 -6.57
C ALA A 53 -13.81 -1.45 -7.79
N ASP A 54 -14.54 -0.63 -8.55
CA ASP A 54 -15.21 -1.07 -9.78
C ASP A 54 -14.16 -1.44 -10.84
N LEU A 55 -13.09 -0.65 -11.00
CA LEU A 55 -11.97 -1.00 -11.87
C LEU A 55 -11.33 -2.34 -11.45
N PHE A 56 -11.06 -2.54 -10.17
CA PHE A 56 -10.53 -3.81 -9.68
C PHE A 56 -11.47 -4.98 -9.96
N ALA A 57 -12.78 -4.78 -9.83
CA ALA A 57 -13.77 -5.80 -10.16
C ALA A 57 -13.78 -6.15 -11.67
N GLU A 58 -13.64 -5.15 -12.54
CA GLU A 58 -13.52 -5.36 -13.99
C GLU A 58 -12.22 -6.10 -14.37
N LEU A 59 -11.09 -5.71 -13.77
CA LEU A 59 -9.80 -6.38 -13.95
C LEU A 59 -9.88 -7.84 -13.49
N SER A 60 -10.39 -8.08 -12.28
CA SER A 60 -10.61 -9.43 -11.77
C SER A 60 -11.55 -10.27 -12.64
N LYS A 61 -12.60 -9.66 -13.21
CA LYS A 61 -13.49 -10.33 -14.18
C LYS A 61 -12.77 -10.75 -15.45
N ARG A 62 -11.77 -9.98 -15.89
CA ARG A 62 -10.91 -10.31 -17.04
C ARG A 62 -9.84 -11.36 -16.70
N GLY A 63 -9.75 -11.83 -15.45
CA GLY A 63 -8.77 -12.82 -15.00
C GLY A 63 -7.45 -12.23 -14.54
N VAL A 64 -7.34 -10.91 -14.41
CA VAL A 64 -6.12 -10.25 -13.89
C VAL A 64 -5.93 -10.59 -12.41
N ALA A 65 -4.75 -11.09 -12.04
CA ALA A 65 -4.38 -11.36 -10.66
C ALA A 65 -4.10 -10.03 -9.93
N LEU A 66 -4.83 -9.77 -8.85
CA LEU A 66 -4.75 -8.50 -8.13
C LEU A 66 -4.27 -8.71 -6.70
N LYS A 67 -3.14 -8.09 -6.32
CA LYS A 67 -2.62 -8.09 -4.95
C LYS A 67 -2.41 -6.66 -4.46
N LEU A 68 -2.93 -6.34 -3.29
CA LEU A 68 -2.79 -5.04 -2.64
C LEU A 68 -2.20 -5.19 -1.24
N LEU A 69 -0.96 -4.76 -1.10
CA LEU A 69 -0.21 -4.73 0.15
C LEU A 69 -0.26 -3.32 0.74
N HIS A 70 -0.77 -3.17 1.95
CA HIS A 70 -0.95 -1.87 2.56
C HIS A 70 -0.62 -1.85 4.07
N ALA A 71 -0.35 -0.65 4.61
CA ALA A 71 0.06 -0.51 6.01
C ALA A 71 -1.11 -0.31 6.96
N GLU A 72 -2.10 0.46 6.56
CA GLU A 72 -3.24 0.85 7.40
C GLU A 72 -4.54 0.28 6.84
N LEU A 73 -5.53 0.10 7.70
CA LEU A 73 -6.86 -0.32 7.28
C LEU A 73 -7.40 0.62 6.19
N PRO A 74 -7.85 0.11 5.04
CA PRO A 74 -8.41 0.95 3.98
C PRO A 74 -9.56 1.81 4.47
N SER A 75 -9.70 3.00 3.91
CA SER A 75 -10.75 3.95 4.32
C SER A 75 -12.15 3.33 4.25
N ARG A 76 -13.04 3.78 5.12
CA ARG A 76 -14.44 3.31 5.16
C ARG A 76 -15.14 3.41 3.79
N PRO A 77 -15.01 4.52 3.02
CA PRO A 77 -15.59 4.59 1.68
C PRO A 77 -15.02 3.57 0.69
N PHE A 78 -13.70 3.29 0.75
CA PHE A 78 -13.11 2.23 -0.09
C PHE A 78 -13.70 0.87 0.26
N ARG A 79 -13.73 0.51 1.56
CA ARG A 79 -14.29 -0.77 2.01
C ARG A 79 -15.75 -0.93 1.61
N ALA A 80 -16.57 0.12 1.76
CA ALA A 80 -17.97 0.10 1.35
C ALA A 80 -18.16 -0.09 -0.17
N ALA A 81 -17.25 0.42 -1.00
CA ALA A 81 -17.24 0.16 -2.43
C ALA A 81 -16.77 -1.27 -2.74
N PHE A 82 -15.70 -1.73 -2.08
CA PHE A 82 -15.15 -3.08 -2.21
C PHE A 82 -16.20 -4.16 -1.85
N ASP A 83 -16.92 -3.99 -0.74
CA ASP A 83 -17.91 -4.95 -0.24
C ASP A 83 -19.12 -5.13 -1.19
N LYS A 84 -19.36 -4.20 -2.11
CA LYS A 84 -20.41 -4.32 -3.13
C LYS A 84 -20.07 -5.35 -4.22
N HIS A 85 -18.81 -5.75 -4.34
CA HIS A 85 -18.34 -6.65 -5.37
C HIS A 85 -18.06 -8.05 -4.80
N ALA A 86 -19.00 -8.98 -4.93
CA ALA A 86 -18.84 -10.36 -4.48
C ALA A 86 -17.55 -11.01 -5.02
N ARG A 87 -17.15 -10.69 -6.26
CA ARG A 87 -15.91 -11.20 -6.85
C ARG A 87 -14.66 -10.73 -6.07
N LEU A 88 -14.61 -9.46 -5.67
CA LEU A 88 -13.46 -8.94 -4.91
C LEU A 88 -13.40 -9.56 -3.52
N THR A 89 -14.54 -9.68 -2.83
CA THR A 89 -14.62 -10.27 -1.49
C THR A 89 -14.36 -11.78 -1.47
N SER A 90 -14.53 -12.47 -2.61
CA SER A 90 -14.19 -13.90 -2.75
C SER A 90 -12.79 -14.15 -3.31
N GLY A 91 -11.86 -13.20 -3.16
CA GLY A 91 -10.46 -13.36 -3.53
C GLY A 91 -10.06 -12.77 -4.88
N GLY A 92 -10.97 -12.09 -5.59
CA GLY A 92 -10.66 -11.41 -6.85
C GLY A 92 -9.76 -10.17 -6.68
N LEU A 93 -9.59 -9.68 -5.46
CA LEU A 93 -8.51 -8.79 -5.03
C LEU A 93 -8.01 -9.30 -3.68
N GLU A 94 -6.77 -9.77 -3.65
CA GLU A 94 -6.14 -10.18 -2.42
C GLU A 94 -5.60 -8.95 -1.67
N LEU A 95 -5.97 -8.82 -0.40
CA LEU A 95 -5.55 -7.73 0.48
C LEU A 95 -4.65 -8.27 1.57
N LYS A 96 -3.54 -7.59 1.85
CA LYS A 96 -2.66 -7.92 2.96
C LYS A 96 -2.21 -6.69 3.71
N ILE A 97 -2.28 -6.72 5.04
CA ILE A 97 -1.87 -5.62 5.90
C ILE A 97 -0.49 -5.91 6.49
N CYS A 98 0.46 -5.00 6.25
CA CYS A 98 1.73 -5.00 6.94
C CYS A 98 2.08 -3.58 7.40
N PRO A 99 2.03 -3.27 8.71
CA PRO A 99 2.28 -1.92 9.24
C PRO A 99 3.66 -1.34 8.90
N ARG A 100 4.60 -2.17 8.46
CA ARG A 100 5.94 -1.74 8.03
C ARG A 100 6.00 -1.29 6.57
N VAL A 101 4.95 -1.51 5.78
CA VAL A 101 4.92 -1.12 4.37
C VAL A 101 4.84 0.39 4.25
N HIS A 102 5.84 0.99 3.61
CA HIS A 102 5.86 2.43 3.35
C HIS A 102 6.34 2.79 1.94
N PHE A 103 6.74 1.82 1.12
CA PHE A 103 7.01 2.06 -0.30
C PHE A 103 5.70 2.09 -1.09
N LYS A 104 5.63 2.95 -2.09
CA LYS A 104 4.47 3.08 -2.98
C LYS A 104 4.93 2.65 -4.36
N ALA A 105 4.40 1.52 -4.78
CA ALA A 105 4.70 0.95 -6.08
C ALA A 105 3.44 0.36 -6.72
N VAL A 106 3.36 0.42 -8.04
CA VAL A 106 2.38 -0.28 -8.85
C VAL A 106 3.15 -1.02 -9.94
N LEU A 107 3.10 -2.35 -9.89
CA LEU A 107 3.68 -3.21 -10.92
C LEU A 107 2.54 -3.76 -11.77
N ILE A 108 2.69 -3.67 -13.06
CA ILE A 108 1.70 -4.11 -14.05
C ILE A 108 2.34 -5.16 -14.95
N ASP A 109 1.71 -6.33 -14.99
CA ASP A 109 2.04 -7.44 -15.90
C ASP A 109 3.53 -7.87 -15.85
N GLY A 110 4.21 -7.63 -14.70
CA GLY A 110 5.63 -7.90 -14.53
C GLY A 110 6.57 -7.10 -15.44
N ALA A 111 6.05 -6.14 -16.23
CA ALA A 111 6.79 -5.44 -17.28
C ALA A 111 6.83 -3.90 -17.09
N TRP A 112 6.03 -3.35 -16.21
CA TRP A 112 5.97 -1.92 -15.96
C TRP A 112 5.88 -1.62 -14.47
N LEU A 113 6.60 -0.61 -14.01
CA LEU A 113 6.68 -0.21 -12.62
C LEU A 113 6.48 1.29 -12.47
N TYR A 114 5.55 1.69 -11.63
CA TYR A 114 5.55 2.98 -10.95
C TYR A 114 6.20 2.85 -9.58
N LEU A 115 7.08 3.78 -9.23
CA LEU A 115 7.70 3.90 -7.91
C LEU A 115 7.70 5.36 -7.49
N GLY A 116 7.10 5.70 -6.34
CA GLY A 116 6.99 7.10 -5.95
C GLY A 116 6.55 7.34 -4.51
N ARG A 117 6.00 8.53 -4.29
CA ARG A 117 5.51 8.98 -2.99
C ARG A 117 3.99 8.87 -2.84
N ALA A 118 3.26 8.85 -3.96
CA ALA A 118 1.81 8.88 -3.97
C ALA A 118 1.20 7.59 -3.41
N ASN A 119 0.40 7.72 -2.37
CA ASN A 119 -0.44 6.62 -1.91
C ASN A 119 -1.62 6.37 -2.87
N LEU A 120 -2.24 5.19 -2.77
CA LEU A 120 -3.45 4.84 -3.54
C LEU A 120 -4.66 5.65 -3.03
N THR A 121 -4.65 6.91 -3.36
CA THR A 121 -5.68 7.90 -2.98
C THR A 121 -5.89 8.89 -4.10
N GLY A 122 -7.11 9.44 -4.22
CA GLY A 122 -7.40 10.43 -5.28
C GLY A 122 -6.56 11.71 -5.18
N ALA A 123 -6.17 12.14 -3.98
CA ALA A 123 -5.27 13.28 -3.80
C ALA A 123 -3.81 12.91 -4.14
N GLY A 124 -3.36 11.72 -3.75
CA GLY A 124 -2.00 11.25 -3.98
C GLY A 124 -1.73 10.99 -5.46
N LEU A 125 -2.56 10.18 -6.11
CA LEU A 125 -2.41 9.85 -7.53
C LEU A 125 -2.94 10.94 -8.50
N GLY A 126 -3.26 12.13 -8.02
CA GLY A 126 -3.58 13.25 -8.91
C GLY A 126 -4.97 13.23 -9.55
N ALA A 127 -5.88 12.33 -9.10
CA ALA A 127 -7.24 12.22 -9.64
C ALA A 127 -8.18 13.35 -9.23
N LYS A 128 -7.78 14.22 -8.30
CA LYS A 128 -8.55 15.39 -7.87
C LYS A 128 -8.21 16.64 -8.68
N HIS A 129 -9.02 17.68 -8.53
CA HIS A 129 -8.69 19.01 -9.08
C HIS A 129 -7.36 19.54 -8.54
N ALA A 130 -6.74 20.46 -9.27
CA ALA A 130 -5.41 20.97 -8.99
C ALA A 130 -5.24 21.55 -7.58
N ASP A 131 -6.28 22.21 -7.05
CA ASP A 131 -6.33 22.79 -5.71
C ASP A 131 -6.52 21.78 -4.57
N ALA A 132 -6.87 20.53 -4.91
CA ALA A 132 -7.13 19.44 -3.96
C ALA A 132 -6.18 18.22 -4.12
N ARG A 133 -5.17 18.33 -4.99
CA ARG A 133 -4.10 17.33 -5.16
C ARG A 133 -3.00 17.55 -4.14
N ASN A 134 -2.34 16.46 -3.77
CA ASN A 134 -1.04 16.55 -3.12
C ASN A 134 0.05 16.89 -4.17
N PHE A 135 1.12 17.54 -3.72
CA PHE A 135 2.34 17.67 -4.51
C PHE A 135 3.14 16.36 -4.39
N GLU A 136 2.92 15.46 -5.31
CA GLU A 136 3.56 14.14 -5.35
C GLU A 136 4.39 14.00 -6.61
N VAL A 137 5.46 13.21 -6.51
CA VAL A 137 6.32 12.83 -7.63
C VAL A 137 6.58 11.33 -7.59
N GLY A 138 6.87 10.78 -8.75
CA GLY A 138 7.27 9.40 -8.91
C GLY A 138 7.96 9.20 -10.24
N ILE A 139 8.50 8.02 -10.43
CA ILE A 139 9.08 7.58 -11.69
C ILE A 139 8.32 6.38 -12.22
N VAL A 140 8.34 6.22 -13.52
CA VAL A 140 7.91 4.99 -14.18
C VAL A 140 9.05 4.42 -15.00
N THR A 141 9.14 3.10 -15.08
CA THR A 141 10.22 2.41 -15.77
C THR A 141 9.77 1.03 -16.25
N GLU A 142 10.37 0.56 -17.33
CA GLU A 142 10.27 -0.81 -17.85
C GLU A 142 11.62 -1.54 -17.68
N ASP A 143 12.51 -1.01 -16.84
CA ASP A 143 13.80 -1.62 -16.53
C ASP A 143 13.61 -2.93 -15.74
N PHE A 144 13.97 -4.05 -16.36
CA PHE A 144 13.74 -5.39 -15.84
C PHE A 144 14.37 -5.59 -14.45
N ASP A 145 15.64 -5.21 -14.25
CA ASP A 145 16.30 -5.45 -12.97
C ASP A 145 15.67 -4.62 -11.83
N THR A 146 15.18 -3.42 -12.15
CA THR A 146 14.45 -2.59 -11.16
C THR A 146 13.10 -3.20 -10.82
N ILE A 147 12.37 -3.67 -11.82
CA ILE A 147 11.09 -4.38 -11.65
C ILE A 147 11.30 -5.64 -10.82
N ASP A 148 12.26 -6.48 -11.16
CA ASP A 148 12.57 -7.72 -10.44
C ASP A 148 12.89 -7.46 -8.96
N ARG A 149 13.71 -6.45 -8.65
CA ARG A 149 14.05 -6.08 -7.27
C ARG A 149 12.84 -5.60 -6.47
N ILE A 150 11.96 -4.82 -7.08
CA ILE A 150 10.74 -4.34 -6.39
C ILE A 150 9.72 -5.47 -6.24
N SER A 151 9.60 -6.34 -7.23
CA SER A 151 8.78 -7.55 -7.16
C SER A 151 9.27 -8.47 -6.03
N ALA A 152 10.57 -8.71 -5.93
CA ALA A 152 11.17 -9.52 -4.86
C ALA A 152 10.91 -8.91 -3.47
N LEU A 153 11.01 -7.57 -3.32
CA LEU A 153 10.66 -6.89 -2.08
C LEU A 153 9.16 -7.07 -1.75
N PHE A 154 8.29 -6.88 -2.74
CA PHE A 154 6.85 -7.08 -2.57
C PHE A 154 6.55 -8.51 -2.10
N GLU A 155 7.06 -9.52 -2.79
CA GLU A 155 6.82 -10.93 -2.47
C GLU A 155 7.45 -11.35 -1.13
N SER A 156 8.60 -10.79 -0.74
CA SER A 156 9.19 -11.00 0.59
C SER A 156 8.24 -10.59 1.71
N VAL A 157 7.60 -9.42 1.56
CA VAL A 157 6.60 -8.95 2.54
C VAL A 157 5.30 -9.74 2.40
N TRP A 158 4.86 -10.00 1.17
CA TRP A 158 3.62 -10.71 0.87
C TRP A 158 3.61 -12.13 1.42
N SER A 159 4.69 -12.87 1.23
CA SER A 159 4.84 -14.25 1.73
C SER A 159 5.04 -14.34 3.25
N GLY A 160 5.31 -13.20 3.92
CA GLY A 160 5.61 -13.18 5.35
C GLY A 160 7.03 -13.60 5.71
N ALA A 161 7.96 -13.61 4.75
CA ALA A 161 9.38 -13.94 5.00
C ALA A 161 9.96 -13.06 6.13
N GLU A 162 9.50 -11.81 6.21
CA GLU A 162 9.91 -10.83 7.21
C GLU A 162 9.19 -10.98 8.58
N CYS A 163 8.12 -11.79 8.67
CA CYS A 163 7.30 -11.89 9.88
C CYS A 163 8.01 -12.59 11.03
N LYS A 164 8.85 -13.59 10.74
CA LYS A 164 9.56 -14.40 11.73
C LYS A 164 10.43 -13.58 12.69
N THR A 165 10.99 -12.45 12.21
CA THR A 165 11.86 -11.55 12.99
C THR A 165 11.19 -10.21 13.30
N CYS A 166 9.94 -10.04 12.92
CA CYS A 166 9.23 -8.75 12.99
C CYS A 166 8.91 -8.37 14.44
N ARG A 167 9.37 -7.21 14.88
CA ARG A 167 9.08 -6.68 16.23
C ARG A 167 7.60 -6.29 16.42
N LEU A 168 6.87 -6.07 15.33
CA LEU A 168 5.44 -5.74 15.34
C LEU A 168 4.55 -6.97 15.23
N HIS A 169 5.10 -8.18 15.18
CA HIS A 169 4.35 -9.41 14.95
C HIS A 169 3.14 -9.57 15.89
N GLU A 170 3.33 -9.31 17.20
CA GLU A 170 2.28 -9.48 18.21
C GLU A 170 1.11 -8.48 18.07
N VAL A 171 1.36 -7.32 17.46
CA VAL A 171 0.35 -6.26 17.23
C VAL A 171 -0.04 -6.11 15.76
N CYS A 172 0.51 -6.97 14.90
CA CYS A 172 0.19 -6.97 13.48
C CYS A 172 -1.23 -7.48 13.28
N PRO A 173 -2.07 -6.79 12.50
CA PRO A 173 -3.43 -7.25 12.21
C PRO A 173 -3.47 -8.48 11.29
N ASP A 174 -2.39 -8.77 10.56
CA ASP A 174 -2.29 -9.86 9.58
C ASP A 174 -0.92 -10.56 9.66
N PRO A 175 -0.57 -11.20 10.82
CA PRO A 175 0.71 -11.84 11.00
C PRO A 175 0.76 -13.19 10.27
N ILE A 176 1.89 -13.48 9.61
CA ILE A 176 2.11 -14.75 8.91
C ILE A 176 3.09 -15.61 9.68
N GLY A 177 2.66 -16.80 10.04
CA GLY A 177 3.49 -17.77 10.76
C GLY A 177 3.86 -17.34 12.19
N PRO A 178 4.77 -18.09 12.85
CA PRO A 178 5.20 -17.78 14.20
C PRO A 178 6.07 -16.52 14.24
N GLY A 179 5.83 -15.67 15.24
CA GLY A 179 6.65 -14.50 15.52
C GLY A 179 8.04 -14.84 16.07
N PRO A 180 8.85 -13.80 16.35
CA PRO A 180 10.18 -13.99 16.90
C PRO A 180 10.13 -14.75 18.24
N ALA A 181 11.05 -15.71 18.43
CA ALA A 181 11.16 -16.44 19.69
C ALA A 181 11.33 -15.44 20.84
N ARG A 182 10.46 -15.48 21.83
CA ARG A 182 10.60 -14.65 23.05
C ARG A 182 11.92 -15.01 23.71
N LYS A 183 12.88 -14.10 23.71
CA LYS A 183 14.02 -14.20 24.64
C LYS A 183 13.42 -14.25 26.04
N ARG A 184 13.53 -15.38 26.74
CA ARG A 184 13.23 -15.45 28.16
C ARG A 184 14.00 -14.32 28.82
N ARG A 185 13.32 -13.30 29.31
CA ARG A 185 13.90 -12.30 30.20
C ARG A 185 14.40 -13.12 31.41
N GLY A 186 15.71 -13.27 31.48
CA GLY A 186 16.32 -13.82 32.70
C GLY A 186 15.74 -13.05 33.86
N ARG A 187 15.28 -13.73 34.90
CA ARG A 187 14.87 -13.12 36.17
C ARG A 187 16.04 -12.26 36.63
N GLY A 188 16.01 -10.98 36.27
CA GLY A 188 16.89 -9.98 36.82
C GLY A 188 16.55 -9.86 38.30
N ARG A 189 17.60 -9.97 39.14
CA ARG A 189 17.57 -9.77 40.57
C ARG A 189 16.72 -8.56 40.92
N SER A 190 15.80 -8.77 41.87
CA SER A 190 15.18 -7.73 42.70
C SER A 190 16.27 -6.75 43.21
N SER A 191 16.24 -5.53 42.73
CA SER A 191 16.85 -4.42 43.46
C SER A 191 15.72 -3.61 44.07
N LYS A 192 15.86 -3.49 45.36
CA LYS A 192 14.98 -2.86 46.33
C LYS A 192 14.65 -1.40 46.00
N ASP A 193 13.40 -1.09 46.27
CA ASP A 193 12.87 0.17 46.81
C ASP A 193 13.55 1.48 46.43
N ASN A 194 12.89 2.29 45.62
CA ASN A 194 12.93 3.73 45.77
C ASN A 194 11.56 4.34 45.38
N PRO A 195 10.80 4.94 46.28
CA PRO A 195 9.52 5.57 45.99
C PRO A 195 9.77 6.93 45.34
N ILE A 196 9.46 7.04 44.05
CA ILE A 196 9.46 8.35 43.38
C ILE A 196 8.13 9.03 43.69
N THR A 197 8.22 10.09 44.47
CA THR A 197 7.20 11.06 44.80
C THR A 197 6.58 11.68 43.54
N LEU A 198 5.26 11.55 43.40
CA LEU A 198 4.44 12.24 42.42
C LEU A 198 4.44 13.76 42.65
N GLY A 199 5.13 14.48 41.82
CA GLY A 199 5.02 15.93 41.69
C GLY A 199 3.81 16.32 40.85
N ARG A 200 2.93 17.10 41.48
CA ARG A 200 1.68 17.64 40.94
C ARG A 200 1.88 18.56 39.73
N SER A 201 1.05 18.31 38.73
CA SER A 201 0.25 19.27 37.93
C SER A 201 0.83 20.66 37.65
N ARG A 202 0.92 20.99 36.35
CA ARG A 202 0.49 22.33 35.87
C ARG A 202 -0.33 22.18 34.58
N ARG A 203 -1.57 22.68 34.69
CA ARG A 203 -2.50 22.91 33.59
C ARG A 203 -1.90 23.92 32.61
N PHE A 204 -2.02 23.66 31.32
CA PHE A 204 -2.01 24.73 30.31
C PHE A 204 -3.45 24.95 29.83
N GLN A 205 -3.99 26.13 30.20
CA GLN A 205 -5.12 26.79 29.55
C GLN A 205 -4.54 27.73 28.50
N ARG A 206 -4.91 27.61 27.31
CA ARG A 206 -5.50 28.55 26.33
C ARG A 206 -5.47 27.94 24.95
#